data_f1a5caf96da15be156af10d74e529260
#
_entry.id   f1a5caf96da15be156af10d74e529260
#
_cell.length_a   1.000
_cell.length_b   1.000
_cell.length_c   1.000
_cell.angle_alpha   90.00
_cell.angle_beta   90.00
_cell.angle_gamma   90.00
#
_symmetry.space_group_name_H-M   'P 1'
#
loop_
_entity.id
_entity.type
_entity.pdbx_description
1 polymer ?
#
loop_
_entity_poly.entity_id
_entity_poly.type
_entity_poly.pdbx_seq_one_letter_code
_entity_poly.pdbx_strand_id
1 'polypeptide(L)'
;MKRYEVIAIVKTDLTEEDLNAIMDRSSNIITERKGVIAKAEKWGKRRLAYEIKKQKDGFYFFIDYAGNGSIVAEMERNFKIDDRVLKFMTVNKEGAVTREGMDAEVAAAEVKRTQIRIETDNLQANKDEKPAGEARHNRPTFRKTITREEHTTKGE
;
A
#
# COMPACT_ATOMS: atom_id res chain seq x y z
N MET A 1 6.88 27.64 -4.21
CA MET A 1 7.66 26.42 -3.95
C MET A 1 7.64 25.53 -5.19
N LYS A 2 8.61 24.64 -5.36
CA LYS A 2 8.55 23.56 -6.37
C LYS A 2 8.02 22.30 -5.72
N ARG A 3 7.37 21.43 -6.50
CA ARG A 3 6.87 20.14 -6.03
C ARG A 3 7.79 19.01 -6.48
N TYR A 4 8.08 18.10 -5.60
CA TYR A 4 8.98 16.98 -5.83
C TYR A 4 8.34 15.69 -5.41
N GLU A 5 8.64 14.64 -6.15
CA GLU A 5 8.31 13.26 -5.82
C GLU A 5 9.59 12.47 -5.60
N VAL A 6 9.68 11.79 -4.49
CA VAL A 6 10.80 10.90 -4.18
C VAL A 6 10.29 9.48 -4.08
N ILE A 7 10.93 8.58 -4.83
CA ILE A 7 10.76 7.16 -4.69
C ILE A 7 12.08 6.61 -4.18
N ALA A 8 12.06 5.88 -3.07
CA ALA A 8 13.24 5.20 -2.57
C ALA A 8 12.98 3.72 -2.38
N ILE A 9 14.03 2.94 -2.58
CA ILE A 9 14.08 1.50 -2.42
C ILE A 9 15.07 1.21 -1.31
N VAL A 10 14.62 0.53 -0.27
CA VAL A 10 15.45 0.11 0.86
C VAL A 10 15.52 -1.41 0.94
N LYS A 11 16.46 -1.91 1.72
CA LYS A 11 16.64 -3.35 1.97
C LYS A 11 15.37 -3.94 2.59
N THR A 12 15.11 -5.21 2.34
CA THR A 12 13.93 -5.93 2.84
C THR A 12 14.16 -6.66 4.16
N ASP A 13 15.38 -6.71 4.63
CA ASP A 13 15.81 -7.29 5.90
C ASP A 13 15.68 -6.32 7.10
N LEU A 14 15.13 -5.13 6.85
CA LEU A 14 14.90 -4.11 7.87
C LEU A 14 13.65 -4.41 8.68
N THR A 15 13.68 -4.03 9.94
CA THR A 15 12.49 -4.01 10.81
C THR A 15 11.53 -2.89 10.37
N GLU A 16 10.28 -2.98 10.79
CA GLU A 16 9.32 -1.89 10.53
C GLU A 16 9.73 -0.58 11.20
N GLU A 17 10.40 -0.67 12.36
CA GLU A 17 10.95 0.48 13.07
C GLU A 17 12.05 1.18 12.26
N ASP A 18 12.96 0.41 11.65
CA ASP A 18 14.00 0.95 10.78
C ASP A 18 13.43 1.65 9.55
N LEU A 19 12.39 1.05 8.94
CA LEU A 19 11.68 1.66 7.80
C LEU A 19 11.02 2.98 8.20
N ASN A 20 10.35 3.01 9.35
CA ASN A 20 9.77 4.21 9.90
C ASN A 20 10.84 5.27 10.18
N ALA A 21 11.96 4.89 10.79
CA ALA A 21 13.06 5.81 11.07
C ALA A 21 13.64 6.48 9.81
N ILE A 22 13.73 5.76 8.69
CA ILE A 22 14.17 6.33 7.40
C ILE A 22 13.12 7.32 6.87
N MET A 23 11.83 6.96 6.92
CA MET A 23 10.75 7.82 6.47
C MET A 23 10.61 9.07 7.34
N ASP A 24 10.70 8.93 8.66
CA ASP A 24 10.63 10.03 9.61
C ASP A 24 11.79 11.00 9.44
N ARG A 25 13.02 10.48 9.25
CA ARG A 25 14.18 11.32 8.93
C ARG A 25 13.94 12.11 7.65
N SER A 26 13.41 11.48 6.61
CA SER A 26 13.10 12.15 5.34
C SER A 26 12.03 13.23 5.54
N SER A 27 11.00 12.95 6.32
CA SER A 27 9.93 13.90 6.65
C SER A 27 10.46 15.08 7.47
N ASN A 28 11.35 14.83 8.43
CA ASN A 28 11.97 15.87 9.24
C ASN A 28 12.82 16.83 8.40
N ILE A 29 13.60 16.32 7.45
CA ILE A 29 14.38 17.15 6.52
C ILE A 29 13.48 18.12 5.76
N ILE A 30 12.28 17.66 5.35
CA ILE A 30 11.32 18.49 4.64
C ILE A 30 10.76 19.58 5.56
N THR A 31 10.28 19.20 6.73
CA THR A 31 9.60 20.10 7.68
C THR A 31 10.55 21.14 8.30
N GLU A 32 11.77 20.74 8.70
CA GLU A 32 12.80 21.64 9.22
C GLU A 32 13.18 22.75 8.25
N ARG A 33 13.13 22.45 6.95
CA ARG A 33 13.39 23.44 5.88
C ARG A 33 12.13 24.11 5.36
N LYS A 34 11.05 24.11 6.13
CA LYS A 34 9.75 24.74 5.82
C LYS A 34 9.10 24.22 4.53
N GLY A 35 9.37 22.96 4.16
CA GLY A 35 8.64 22.25 3.13
C GLY A 35 7.30 21.75 3.66
N VAL A 36 6.41 21.34 2.75
CA VAL A 36 5.10 20.77 3.03
C VAL A 36 5.02 19.38 2.40
N ILE A 37 4.69 18.39 3.19
CA ILE A 37 4.51 17.00 2.73
C ILE A 37 3.06 16.84 2.29
N ALA A 38 2.84 16.55 1.00
CA ALA A 38 1.52 16.26 0.47
C ALA A 38 1.13 14.80 0.76
N LYS A 39 2.09 13.88 0.62
CA LYS A 39 1.82 12.46 0.73
C LYS A 39 3.09 11.70 1.11
N ALA A 40 2.97 10.74 2.02
CA ALA A 40 4.01 9.78 2.32
C ALA A 40 3.38 8.38 2.38
N GLU A 41 3.89 7.45 1.59
CA GLU A 41 3.32 6.11 1.43
C GLU A 41 4.38 5.02 1.46
N LYS A 42 4.06 3.92 2.09
CA LYS A 42 4.79 2.66 1.99
C LYS A 42 4.14 1.82 0.89
N TRP A 43 4.84 1.59 -0.21
CA TRP A 43 4.33 0.73 -1.28
C TRP A 43 4.61 -0.75 -1.06
N GLY A 44 5.42 -1.06 -0.04
CA GLY A 44 5.69 -2.42 0.38
C GLY A 44 6.85 -3.09 -0.37
N LYS A 45 7.05 -4.38 -0.06
CA LYS A 45 8.08 -5.21 -0.67
C LYS A 45 7.71 -5.58 -2.09
N ARG A 46 8.66 -5.39 -3.03
CA ARG A 46 8.51 -5.78 -4.44
C ARG A 46 9.79 -6.37 -4.98
N ARG A 47 9.67 -7.29 -5.92
CA ARG A 47 10.80 -7.83 -6.66
C ARG A 47 11.39 -6.76 -7.58
N LEU A 48 12.71 -6.65 -7.58
CA LEU A 48 13.45 -5.72 -8.45
C LEU A 48 13.56 -6.30 -9.86
N ALA A 49 13.58 -5.42 -10.86
CA ALA A 49 13.80 -5.84 -12.26
C ALA A 49 15.22 -6.40 -12.48
N TYR A 50 16.19 -5.95 -11.68
CA TYR A 50 17.58 -6.43 -11.65
C TYR A 50 18.12 -6.30 -10.22
N GLU A 51 19.16 -7.05 -9.90
CA GLU A 51 19.76 -7.01 -8.58
C GLU A 51 20.44 -5.67 -8.29
N ILE A 52 20.16 -5.11 -7.10
CA ILE A 52 20.82 -3.90 -6.61
C ILE A 52 21.52 -4.25 -5.30
N LYS A 53 22.84 -4.02 -5.20
CA LYS A 53 23.64 -4.37 -4.03
C LYS A 53 23.41 -5.83 -3.56
N LYS A 54 23.32 -6.78 -4.52
CA LYS A 54 23.02 -8.21 -4.29
C LYS A 54 21.64 -8.50 -3.70
N GLN A 55 20.72 -7.55 -3.72
CA GLN A 55 19.34 -7.74 -3.32
C GLN A 55 18.46 -7.96 -4.55
N LYS A 56 17.57 -8.98 -4.49
CA LYS A 56 16.60 -9.30 -5.55
C LYS A 56 15.24 -8.65 -5.30
N ASP A 57 14.98 -8.28 -4.05
CA ASP A 57 13.76 -7.62 -3.60
C ASP A 57 14.11 -6.30 -2.92
N GLY A 58 13.20 -5.36 -2.93
CA GLY A 58 13.32 -4.08 -2.26
C GLY A 58 12.00 -3.64 -1.66
N PHE A 59 12.06 -2.89 -0.57
CA PHE A 59 10.90 -2.24 0.00
C PHE A 59 10.83 -0.82 -0.56
N TYR A 60 9.69 -0.48 -1.16
CA TYR A 60 9.48 0.81 -1.80
C TYR A 60 8.70 1.75 -0.88
N PHE A 61 9.13 2.99 -0.82
CA PHE A 61 8.34 4.07 -0.26
C PHE A 61 8.36 5.31 -1.17
N PHE A 62 7.35 6.12 -1.01
CA PHE A 62 7.08 7.30 -1.83
C PHE A 62 6.78 8.51 -0.95
N ILE A 63 7.36 9.67 -1.28
CA ILE A 63 7.10 10.94 -0.62
C ILE A 63 6.86 12.00 -1.69
N ASP A 64 5.71 12.65 -1.64
CA ASP A 64 5.37 13.84 -2.43
C ASP A 64 5.40 15.08 -1.53
N TYR A 65 6.17 16.06 -1.89
CA TYR A 65 6.35 17.24 -1.07
C TYR A 65 6.60 18.50 -1.90
N ALA A 66 6.33 19.67 -1.32
CA ALA A 66 6.70 20.96 -1.87
C ALA A 66 7.78 21.63 -1.03
N GLY A 67 8.73 22.27 -1.70
CA GLY A 67 9.81 22.94 -1.01
C GLY A 67 10.80 23.63 -1.94
N ASN A 68 11.98 23.88 -1.41
CA ASN A 68 13.10 24.43 -2.17
C ASN A 68 14.11 23.32 -2.54
N GLY A 69 15.04 23.64 -3.45
CA GLY A 69 16.05 22.67 -3.90
C GLY A 69 17.03 22.22 -2.80
N SER A 70 17.17 22.96 -1.70
CA SER A 70 18.03 22.55 -0.59
C SER A 70 17.51 21.33 0.16
N ILE A 71 16.19 21.13 0.13
CA ILE A 71 15.56 19.90 0.69
C ILE A 71 15.98 18.69 -0.13
N VAL A 72 15.92 18.82 -1.46
CA VAL A 72 16.34 17.75 -2.39
C VAL A 72 17.79 17.37 -2.14
N ALA A 73 18.69 18.36 -2.11
CA ALA A 73 20.12 18.11 -1.91
C ALA A 73 20.41 17.38 -0.59
N GLU A 74 19.77 17.79 0.49
CA GLU A 74 19.95 17.17 1.81
C GLU A 74 19.36 15.77 1.88
N MET A 75 18.17 15.57 1.32
CA MET A 75 17.52 14.26 1.26
C MET A 75 18.36 13.25 0.46
N GLU A 76 18.82 13.66 -0.73
CA GLU A 76 19.69 12.83 -1.55
C GLU A 76 21.02 12.52 -0.87
N ARG A 77 21.61 13.50 -0.15
CA ARG A 77 22.81 13.28 0.64
C ARG A 77 22.58 12.21 1.71
N ASN A 78 21.46 12.28 2.44
CA ASN A 78 21.11 11.29 3.45
C ASN A 78 20.91 9.90 2.85
N PHE A 79 20.23 9.80 1.72
CA PHE A 79 20.02 8.50 1.04
C PHE A 79 21.32 7.90 0.49
N LYS A 80 22.29 8.72 0.09
CA LYS A 80 23.61 8.24 -0.36
C LYS A 80 24.47 7.70 0.78
N ILE A 81 24.32 8.26 1.98
CA ILE A 81 25.09 7.86 3.16
C ILE A 81 24.48 6.64 3.85
N ASP A 82 23.15 6.46 3.76
CA ASP A 82 22.46 5.37 4.43
C ASP A 82 22.61 4.05 3.64
N ASP A 83 23.38 3.11 4.17
CA ASP A 83 23.62 1.81 3.53
C ASP A 83 22.37 0.92 3.39
N ARG A 84 21.31 1.26 4.12
CA ARG A 84 19.99 0.59 4.03
C ARG A 84 19.27 0.98 2.76
N VAL A 85 19.57 2.16 2.18
CA VAL A 85 18.98 2.62 0.93
C VAL A 85 19.71 1.98 -0.25
N LEU A 86 18.96 1.25 -1.07
CA LEU A 86 19.48 0.60 -2.27
C LEU A 86 19.53 1.54 -3.45
N LYS A 87 18.46 2.27 -3.68
CA LYS A 87 18.32 3.22 -4.78
C LYS A 87 17.25 4.27 -4.43
N PHE A 88 17.38 5.43 -5.01
CA PHE A 88 16.36 6.49 -4.93
C PHE A 88 16.29 7.27 -6.23
N MET A 89 15.18 7.96 -6.42
CA MET A 89 14.95 8.86 -7.55
C MET A 89 14.12 10.03 -7.07
N THR A 90 14.54 11.24 -7.40
CA THR A 90 13.80 12.46 -7.14
C THR A 90 13.35 13.05 -8.47
N VAL A 91 12.06 13.33 -8.59
CA VAL A 91 11.45 13.94 -9.77
C VAL A 91 10.91 15.31 -9.39
N ASN A 92 11.24 16.33 -10.21
CA ASN A 92 10.63 17.64 -10.08
C ASN A 92 9.34 17.66 -10.89
N LYS A 93 8.22 17.95 -10.26
CA LYS A 93 6.92 18.14 -10.94
C LYS A 93 6.87 19.52 -11.55
N GLU A 94 6.32 19.62 -12.75
CA GLU A 94 6.08 20.89 -13.40
C GLU A 94 5.02 21.71 -12.63
N GLY A 95 5.24 23.02 -12.63
CA GLY A 95 4.39 23.99 -11.96
C GLY A 95 4.93 24.47 -10.62
N ALA A 96 4.68 25.75 -10.35
CA ALA A 96 4.95 26.34 -9.04
C ALA A 96 3.73 26.14 -8.15
N VAL A 97 3.95 25.67 -6.93
CA VAL A 97 2.88 25.51 -5.94
C VAL A 97 3.04 26.53 -4.82
N THR A 98 1.92 27.05 -4.35
CA THR A 98 1.89 27.89 -3.15
C THR A 98 1.78 27.01 -1.91
N ARG A 99 2.26 27.52 -0.77
CA ARG A 99 2.13 26.80 0.50
C ARG A 99 0.66 26.55 0.85
N GLU A 100 -0.15 27.59 0.71
CA GLU A 100 -1.60 27.53 1.00
C GLU A 100 -2.32 26.48 0.12
N GLY A 101 -1.95 26.39 -1.17
CA GLY A 101 -2.49 25.37 -2.06
C GLY A 101 -2.12 23.94 -1.64
N MET A 102 -0.89 23.75 -1.17
CA MET A 102 -0.44 22.45 -0.65
C MET A 102 -1.13 22.10 0.67
N ASP A 103 -1.23 23.06 1.60
CA ASP A 103 -1.91 22.84 2.88
C ASP A 103 -3.40 22.49 2.65
N ALA A 104 -4.06 23.14 1.67
CA ALA A 104 -5.44 22.81 1.28
C ALA A 104 -5.55 21.40 0.65
N GLU A 105 -4.58 21.00 -0.19
CA GLU A 105 -4.56 19.64 -0.77
C GLU A 105 -4.39 18.57 0.30
N VAL A 106 -3.49 18.81 1.27
CA VAL A 106 -3.28 17.90 2.41
C VAL A 106 -4.54 17.77 3.23
N ALA A 107 -5.17 18.88 3.60
CA ALA A 107 -6.42 18.87 4.36
C ALA A 107 -7.55 18.13 3.61
N ALA A 108 -7.70 18.37 2.30
CA ALA A 108 -8.68 17.66 1.48
C ALA A 108 -8.39 16.14 1.39
N ALA A 109 -7.11 15.75 1.34
CA ALA A 109 -6.71 14.34 1.32
C ALA A 109 -6.99 13.66 2.66
N GLU A 110 -6.79 14.34 3.78
CA GLU A 110 -7.11 13.82 5.12
C GLU A 110 -8.61 13.61 5.30
N VAL A 111 -9.43 14.56 4.87
CA VAL A 111 -10.89 14.44 4.90
C VAL A 111 -11.35 13.22 4.09
N LYS A 112 -10.83 13.02 2.88
CA LYS A 112 -11.14 11.84 2.06
C LYS A 112 -10.72 10.53 2.74
N ARG A 113 -9.54 10.48 3.36
CA ARG A 113 -9.07 9.29 4.09
C ARG A 113 -9.98 8.96 5.26
N THR A 114 -10.42 9.96 6.01
CA THR A 114 -11.33 9.79 7.15
C THR A 114 -12.69 9.29 6.69
N GLN A 115 -13.24 9.84 5.60
CA GLN A 115 -14.50 9.39 5.01
C GLN A 115 -14.45 7.93 4.55
N ILE A 116 -13.40 7.55 3.82
CA ILE A 116 -13.21 6.16 3.36
C ILE A 116 -13.11 5.20 4.56
N ARG A 117 -12.40 5.61 5.63
CA ARG A 117 -12.27 4.78 6.84
C ARG A 117 -13.63 4.56 7.51
N ILE A 118 -14.40 5.61 7.70
CA ILE A 118 -15.74 5.53 8.29
C ILE A 118 -16.67 4.64 7.45
N GLU A 119 -16.61 4.78 6.12
CA GLU A 119 -17.42 3.98 5.21
C GLU A 119 -17.01 2.50 5.23
N THR A 120 -15.70 2.21 5.33
CA THR A 120 -15.18 0.85 5.46
C THR A 120 -15.59 0.22 6.79
N ASP A 121 -15.49 0.97 7.89
CA ASP A 121 -15.88 0.50 9.23
C ASP A 121 -17.38 0.23 9.30
N ASN A 122 -18.21 1.09 8.69
CA ASN A 122 -19.67 0.89 8.60
C ASN A 122 -20.05 -0.33 7.74
N LEU A 123 -19.31 -0.59 6.65
CA LEU A 123 -19.55 -1.77 5.82
C LEU A 123 -19.14 -3.07 6.54
N GLN A 124 -18.14 -3.01 7.41
CA GLN A 124 -17.72 -4.14 8.23
C GLN A 124 -18.73 -4.42 9.35
N ALA A 125 -19.19 -3.39 10.06
CA ALA A 125 -20.22 -3.51 11.10
C ALA A 125 -21.52 -4.14 10.57
N ASN A 126 -21.96 -3.73 9.37
CA ASN A 126 -23.15 -4.30 8.71
C ASN A 126 -22.97 -5.75 8.23
N LYS A 127 -21.74 -6.24 8.10
CA LYS A 127 -21.47 -7.64 7.76
C LYS A 127 -21.57 -8.57 8.97
N ASP A 128 -21.23 -8.06 10.15
CA ASP A 128 -21.23 -8.81 11.40
C ASP A 128 -22.65 -8.88 12.02
N GLU A 129 -23.56 -7.98 11.61
CA GLU A 129 -24.97 -7.97 12.06
C GLU A 129 -25.93 -8.88 11.26
N LYS A 130 -25.44 -9.71 10.32
CA LYS A 130 -26.33 -10.65 9.66
C LYS A 130 -26.67 -11.79 10.62
N PRO A 131 -27.92 -11.90 11.13
CA PRO A 131 -28.30 -12.93 12.08
C PRO A 131 -28.16 -14.30 11.42
N ALA A 132 -27.48 -15.21 12.11
CA ALA A 132 -27.52 -16.65 11.83
C ALA A 132 -28.93 -17.16 12.13
N GLY A 133 -29.80 -17.12 11.14
CA GLY A 133 -31.17 -17.59 11.27
C GLY A 133 -31.77 -17.86 9.92
N GLU A 134 -31.68 -19.10 9.51
CA GLU A 134 -32.64 -20.00 8.86
C GLU A 134 -31.96 -20.92 7.87
N ALA A 135 -31.31 -21.95 8.45
CA ALA A 135 -31.05 -23.18 7.72
C ALA A 135 -32.37 -23.93 7.64
N ARG A 136 -33.26 -23.62 6.71
CA ARG A 136 -34.34 -24.50 6.33
C ARG A 136 -33.79 -25.60 5.49
N HIS A 137 -33.72 -26.76 6.15
CA HIS A 137 -33.69 -28.11 5.60
C HIS A 137 -34.69 -28.21 4.43
N ASN A 138 -34.19 -28.31 3.22
CA ASN A 138 -34.95 -28.88 2.12
C ASN A 138 -33.98 -29.78 1.31
N ARG A 139 -33.76 -30.99 1.80
CA ARG A 139 -33.12 -32.06 1.04
C ARG A 139 -34.23 -32.77 0.26
N PRO A 140 -34.22 -32.73 -1.07
CA PRO A 140 -35.06 -33.68 -1.83
C PRO A 140 -34.47 -35.09 -1.71
N THR A 141 -35.21 -35.96 -1.08
CA THR A 141 -34.93 -37.41 -1.04
C THR A 141 -35.11 -37.99 -2.43
N PHE A 142 -34.00 -38.19 -3.11
CA PHE A 142 -34.00 -38.94 -4.38
C PHE A 142 -34.11 -40.44 -4.05
N ARG A 143 -35.33 -41.01 -4.19
CA ARG A 143 -35.63 -42.41 -4.01
C ARG A 143 -35.11 -43.16 -5.25
N LYS A 144 -33.97 -43.84 -5.13
CA LYS A 144 -33.48 -44.78 -6.13
C LYS A 144 -34.38 -46.03 -6.15
N THR A 145 -35.22 -46.18 -7.18
CA THR A 145 -35.86 -47.43 -7.53
C THR A 145 -34.83 -48.30 -8.24
N ILE A 146 -34.45 -49.39 -7.57
CA ILE A 146 -33.62 -50.43 -8.17
C ILE A 146 -34.59 -51.41 -8.87
N THR A 147 -34.62 -51.34 -10.18
CA THR A 147 -35.25 -52.39 -11.01
C THR A 147 -34.19 -53.47 -11.23
N ARG A 148 -34.50 -54.64 -10.66
CA ARG A 148 -33.74 -55.89 -10.80
C ARG A 148 -34.21 -56.56 -12.07
N GLU A 149 -33.40 -56.54 -13.14
CA GLU A 149 -33.64 -57.44 -14.30
C GLU A 149 -32.83 -58.70 -14.12
N GLU A 150 -33.58 -59.78 -14.00
CA GLU A 150 -33.07 -61.15 -14.04
C GLU A 150 -32.72 -61.47 -15.50
N HIS A 151 -31.51 -61.86 -15.74
CA HIS A 151 -31.10 -62.45 -17.01
C HIS A 151 -30.82 -63.94 -16.77
N THR A 152 -31.77 -64.73 -17.15
CA THR A 152 -31.65 -66.20 -17.26
C THR A 152 -30.80 -66.58 -18.46
N THR A 153 -29.71 -67.25 -18.20
CA THR A 153 -28.94 -67.98 -19.21
C THR A 153 -29.54 -69.35 -19.54
N LYS A 154 -29.67 -69.61 -20.80
CA LYS A 154 -29.66 -70.97 -21.42
C LYS A 154 -28.65 -70.85 -22.55
N GLY A 155 -27.59 -71.56 -22.61
CA GLY A 155 -27.39 -73.01 -22.84
C GLY A 155 -27.15 -73.21 -24.33
N GLU A 156 -25.97 -73.48 -24.71
CA GLU A 156 -25.43 -74.62 -25.49
C GLU A 156 -23.94 -74.37 -25.70
#